data_3e57ae485fa6f8313b8f689dd14658c8
#
_entry.id   3e57ae485fa6f8313b8f689dd14658c8
#
_cell.length_a   1.000
_cell.length_b   1.000
_cell.length_c   1.000
_cell.angle_alpha   90.00
_cell.angle_beta   90.00
_cell.angle_gamma   90.00
#
_symmetry.space_group_name_H-M   'P 1'
#
loop_
_entity.id
_entity.type
_entity.pdbx_description
1 polymer ?
#
loop_
_entity_poly.entity_id
_entity_poly.type
_entity_poly.pdbx_seq_one_letter_code
_entity_poly.pdbx_strand_id
1 'polypeptide(L)'
;MPSNHSFSNNTHKNQLAFLVDCALYLAVMFLIRELYFERLHFIANGLFWSLTTLLVATWRMHARGIRWKDLGLTQPEHLGKTLLITLGILIAVPASLIVFHLIKDQFALEIIADHSEATAVDKFGPLRNNWSQFFVIMPFVLLQSTLEELLDRGFLITWLEKTFSSTTGATVLAVLLQAAIFGFRHSYNVSERSITVAIIGLLMGIAYVCFGRNLWPLIIAHCTLNTLSMLNRV
;
A
#
# COMPACT_ATOMS: atom_id res chain seq x y z
N MET A 1 -32.25 15.34 -29.89
CA MET A 1 -31.45 15.43 -28.63
C MET A 1 -31.40 14.04 -28.01
N PRO A 2 -30.26 13.39 -27.86
CA PRO A 2 -30.19 12.11 -27.16
C PRO A 2 -30.45 12.34 -25.67
N SER A 3 -31.33 11.54 -25.11
CA SER A 3 -31.89 11.70 -23.77
C SER A 3 -30.79 11.59 -22.67
N ASN A 4 -30.77 12.50 -21.71
CA ASN A 4 -29.90 12.48 -20.52
C ASN A 4 -29.96 11.15 -19.72
N HIS A 5 -30.99 10.34 -19.90
CA HIS A 5 -31.17 9.04 -19.27
C HIS A 5 -30.16 7.96 -19.73
N SER A 6 -29.67 8.00 -20.96
CA SER A 6 -28.73 6.98 -21.46
C SER A 6 -27.31 7.20 -20.93
N PHE A 7 -26.89 8.47 -20.74
CA PHE A 7 -25.59 8.81 -20.17
C PHE A 7 -25.50 8.47 -18.68
N SER A 8 -26.54 8.77 -17.90
CA SER A 8 -26.64 8.43 -16.49
C SER A 8 -26.56 6.91 -16.25
N ASN A 9 -27.29 6.11 -17.01
CA ASN A 9 -27.30 4.65 -16.88
C ASN A 9 -25.94 4.01 -17.17
N ASN A 10 -25.17 4.53 -18.13
CA ASN A 10 -23.84 4.00 -18.44
C ASN A 10 -22.81 4.34 -17.36
N THR A 11 -22.90 5.51 -16.76
CA THR A 11 -22.02 5.93 -15.66
C THR A 11 -22.25 5.05 -14.43
N HIS A 12 -23.49 4.82 -14.03
CA HIS A 12 -23.82 3.95 -12.89
C HIS A 12 -23.41 2.49 -13.11
N LYS A 13 -23.60 1.95 -14.31
CA LYS A 13 -23.14 0.60 -14.64
C LYS A 13 -21.62 0.47 -14.54
N ASN A 14 -20.88 1.50 -14.98
CA ASN A 14 -19.42 1.51 -14.86
C ASN A 14 -18.97 1.58 -13.40
N GLN A 15 -19.58 2.44 -12.57
CA GLN A 15 -19.27 2.54 -11.15
C GLN A 15 -19.53 1.23 -10.41
N LEU A 16 -20.69 0.61 -10.63
CA LEU A 16 -21.03 -0.67 -10.04
C LEU A 16 -20.00 -1.76 -10.43
N ALA A 17 -19.55 -1.75 -11.68
CA ALA A 17 -18.57 -2.69 -12.16
C ALA A 17 -17.19 -2.52 -11.49
N PHE A 18 -16.75 -1.27 -11.22
CA PHE A 18 -15.53 -1.00 -10.45
C PHE A 18 -15.72 -1.34 -8.97
N LEU A 19 -16.90 -1.10 -8.40
CA LEU A 19 -17.23 -1.50 -7.03
C LEU A 19 -17.13 -3.02 -6.85
N VAL A 20 -17.69 -3.79 -7.77
CA VAL A 20 -17.60 -5.27 -7.74
C VAL A 20 -16.15 -5.74 -7.86
N ASP A 21 -15.35 -5.11 -8.72
CA ASP A 21 -13.93 -5.41 -8.85
C ASP A 21 -13.16 -5.08 -7.56
N CYS A 22 -13.45 -3.94 -6.92
CA CYS A 22 -12.90 -3.58 -5.61
C CYS A 22 -13.29 -4.59 -4.54
N ALA A 23 -14.57 -4.94 -4.45
CA ALA A 23 -15.07 -5.89 -3.47
C ALA A 23 -14.41 -7.26 -3.63
N LEU A 24 -14.28 -7.75 -4.86
CA LEU A 24 -13.58 -9.00 -5.17
C LEU A 24 -12.10 -8.93 -4.76
N TYR A 25 -11.41 -7.85 -5.13
CA TYR A 25 -10.01 -7.65 -4.77
C TYR A 25 -9.81 -7.64 -3.25
N LEU A 26 -10.62 -6.86 -2.52
CA LEU A 26 -10.55 -6.77 -1.06
C LEU A 26 -10.90 -8.11 -0.41
N ALA A 27 -11.93 -8.81 -0.90
CA ALA A 27 -12.28 -10.13 -0.40
C ALA A 27 -11.11 -11.12 -0.56
N VAL A 28 -10.48 -11.17 -1.74
CA VAL A 28 -9.30 -12.04 -1.94
C VAL A 28 -8.14 -11.58 -1.05
N MET A 29 -7.85 -10.27 -0.97
CA MET A 29 -6.76 -9.73 -0.15
C MET A 29 -6.89 -10.11 1.33
N PHE A 30 -8.11 -10.12 1.88
CA PHE A 30 -8.34 -10.49 3.27
C PHE A 30 -8.42 -12.02 3.46
N LEU A 31 -9.12 -12.74 2.58
CA LEU A 31 -9.37 -14.18 2.75
C LEU A 31 -8.15 -15.03 2.41
N ILE A 32 -7.28 -14.60 1.47
CA ILE A 32 -6.12 -15.39 1.08
C ILE A 32 -5.15 -15.62 2.24
N ARG A 33 -5.17 -14.77 3.27
CA ARG A 33 -4.32 -14.90 4.45
C ARG A 33 -4.71 -16.04 5.38
N GLU A 34 -5.95 -16.52 5.29
CA GLU A 34 -6.39 -17.73 6.00
C GLU A 34 -5.63 -18.97 5.47
N LEU A 35 -5.13 -18.91 4.23
CA LEU A 35 -4.23 -19.91 3.67
C LEU A 35 -2.79 -19.60 4.14
N TYR A 36 -2.42 -20.14 5.28
CA TYR A 36 -1.08 -20.06 5.83
C TYR A 36 -0.40 -21.43 5.75
N PHE A 37 0.73 -21.49 5.07
CA PHE A 37 1.52 -22.71 4.94
C PHE A 37 2.60 -22.74 6.03
N GLU A 38 2.40 -23.52 7.08
CA GLU A 38 3.31 -23.62 8.23
C GLU A 38 4.74 -24.06 7.85
N ARG A 39 4.87 -24.83 6.77
CA ARG A 39 6.19 -25.28 6.25
C ARG A 39 6.96 -24.18 5.50
N LEU A 40 6.31 -23.08 5.17
CA LEU A 40 6.91 -21.95 4.49
C LEU A 40 7.25 -20.84 5.48
N HIS A 41 8.36 -20.17 5.26
CA HIS A 41 8.70 -18.96 6.01
C HIS A 41 7.59 -17.90 5.89
N PHE A 42 7.43 -17.05 6.92
CA PHE A 42 6.46 -15.95 6.92
C PHE A 42 6.55 -15.09 5.64
N ILE A 43 7.76 -14.79 5.18
CA ILE A 43 8.00 -14.00 3.96
C ILE A 43 7.43 -14.69 2.71
N ALA A 44 7.61 -16.01 2.60
CA ALA A 44 7.08 -16.77 1.46
C ALA A 44 5.55 -16.78 1.46
N ASN A 45 4.90 -16.90 2.63
CA ASN A 45 3.46 -16.72 2.77
C ASN A 45 3.04 -15.29 2.36
N GLY A 46 3.75 -14.27 2.81
CA GLY A 46 3.49 -12.87 2.44
C GLY A 46 3.56 -12.64 0.93
N LEU A 47 4.58 -13.17 0.27
CA LEU A 47 4.70 -13.11 -1.19
C LEU A 47 3.58 -13.88 -1.90
N PHE A 48 3.22 -15.07 -1.42
CA PHE A 48 2.09 -15.83 -1.95
C PHE A 48 0.80 -15.02 -1.91
N TRP A 49 0.49 -14.36 -0.80
CA TRP A 49 -0.69 -13.51 -0.68
C TRP A 49 -0.65 -12.31 -1.63
N SER A 50 0.49 -11.62 -1.68
CA SER A 50 0.65 -10.44 -2.55
C SER A 50 0.64 -10.80 -4.03
N LEU A 51 1.22 -11.92 -4.43
CA LEU A 51 1.18 -12.38 -5.82
C LEU A 51 -0.23 -12.82 -6.20
N THR A 52 -0.99 -13.47 -5.32
CA THR A 52 -2.38 -13.83 -5.58
C THR A 52 -3.24 -12.58 -5.78
N THR A 53 -3.09 -11.57 -4.91
CA THR A 53 -3.81 -10.29 -5.08
C THR A 53 -3.37 -9.55 -6.36
N LEU A 54 -2.08 -9.63 -6.74
CA LEU A 54 -1.57 -9.08 -8.00
C LEU A 54 -2.21 -9.76 -9.22
N LEU A 55 -2.37 -11.08 -9.18
CA LEU A 55 -3.05 -11.81 -10.25
C LEU A 55 -4.50 -11.36 -10.39
N VAL A 56 -5.23 -11.23 -9.30
CA VAL A 56 -6.62 -10.74 -9.32
C VAL A 56 -6.68 -9.29 -9.82
N ALA A 57 -5.84 -8.40 -9.32
CA ALA A 57 -5.76 -7.02 -9.78
C ALA A 57 -5.48 -6.96 -11.28
N THR A 58 -4.46 -7.67 -11.76
CA THR A 58 -4.08 -7.70 -13.18
C THR A 58 -5.20 -8.27 -14.05
N TRP A 59 -5.86 -9.33 -13.61
CA TRP A 59 -7.02 -9.90 -14.30
C TRP A 59 -8.15 -8.88 -14.43
N ARG A 60 -8.50 -8.15 -13.35
CA ARG A 60 -9.56 -7.14 -13.41
C ARG A 60 -9.16 -5.93 -14.25
N MET A 61 -7.87 -5.54 -14.20
CA MET A 61 -7.33 -4.51 -15.08
C MET A 61 -7.49 -4.89 -16.56
N HIS A 62 -7.09 -6.10 -16.93
CA HIS A 62 -7.26 -6.60 -18.30
C HIS A 62 -8.71 -6.58 -18.76
N ALA A 63 -9.65 -6.99 -17.91
CA ALA A 63 -11.08 -6.95 -18.19
C ALA A 63 -11.62 -5.53 -18.43
N ARG A 64 -10.90 -4.50 -17.96
CA ARG A 64 -11.21 -3.06 -18.15
C ARG A 64 -10.35 -2.39 -19.22
N GLY A 65 -9.45 -3.11 -19.90
CA GLY A 65 -8.52 -2.55 -20.88
C GLY A 65 -7.46 -1.62 -20.25
N ILE A 66 -7.21 -1.73 -18.94
CA ILE A 66 -6.24 -0.92 -18.19
C ILE A 66 -4.96 -1.74 -17.99
N ARG A 67 -3.80 -1.10 -18.09
CA ARG A 67 -2.48 -1.72 -17.92
C ARG A 67 -1.73 -1.07 -16.77
N TRP A 68 -0.75 -1.74 -16.22
CA TRP A 68 0.09 -1.21 -15.14
C TRP A 68 0.76 0.13 -15.48
N LYS A 69 1.12 0.34 -16.75
CA LYS A 69 1.64 1.63 -17.21
C LYS A 69 0.61 2.77 -17.07
N ASP A 70 -0.67 2.46 -17.22
CA ASP A 70 -1.75 3.44 -17.12
C ASP A 70 -2.02 3.81 -15.64
N LEU A 71 -1.46 3.03 -14.70
CA LEU A 71 -1.47 3.25 -13.26
C LEU A 71 -0.13 3.81 -12.72
N GLY A 72 0.76 4.27 -13.60
CA GLY A 72 1.99 4.93 -13.20
C GLY A 72 3.24 4.04 -13.13
N LEU A 73 3.17 2.78 -13.55
CA LEU A 73 4.36 1.96 -13.75
C LEU A 73 4.99 2.28 -15.11
N THR A 74 5.48 3.50 -15.25
CA THR A 74 6.14 4.03 -16.44
C THR A 74 7.56 4.47 -16.10
N GLN A 75 8.47 4.40 -17.06
CA GLN A 75 9.81 4.94 -16.85
C GLN A 75 9.74 6.42 -16.47
N PRO A 76 10.50 6.86 -15.45
CA PRO A 76 10.55 8.26 -15.07
C PRO A 76 11.10 9.13 -16.22
N GLU A 77 10.35 10.14 -16.64
CA GLU A 77 10.81 11.09 -17.64
C GLU A 77 12.00 11.94 -17.13
N HIS A 78 12.01 12.23 -15.83
CA HIS A 78 13.02 13.05 -15.17
C HIS A 78 13.49 12.40 -13.87
N LEU A 79 14.68 11.80 -13.89
CA LEU A 79 15.27 11.16 -12.69
C LEU A 79 15.43 12.14 -11.53
N GLY A 80 15.83 13.39 -11.78
CA GLY A 80 15.97 14.41 -10.74
C GLY A 80 14.66 14.69 -10.00
N LYS A 81 13.52 14.78 -10.73
CA LYS A 81 12.20 14.94 -10.14
C LYS A 81 11.82 13.71 -9.31
N THR A 82 12.08 12.51 -9.83
CA THR A 82 11.82 11.25 -9.12
C THR A 82 12.59 11.22 -7.81
N LEU A 83 13.89 11.51 -7.82
CA LEU A 83 14.72 11.53 -6.62
C LEU A 83 14.29 12.60 -5.61
N LEU A 84 13.89 13.80 -6.10
CA LEU A 84 13.40 14.86 -5.22
C LEU A 84 12.10 14.46 -4.51
N ILE A 85 11.15 13.85 -5.22
CA ILE A 85 9.90 13.34 -4.62
C ILE A 85 10.22 12.23 -3.63
N THR A 86 11.10 11.29 -3.98
CA THR A 86 11.57 10.23 -3.09
C THR A 86 12.14 10.81 -1.80
N LEU A 87 13.04 11.79 -1.90
CA LEU A 87 13.64 12.46 -0.73
C LEU A 87 12.58 13.17 0.11
N GLY A 88 11.61 13.84 -0.52
CA GLY A 88 10.49 14.45 0.18
C GLY A 88 9.69 13.43 1.00
N ILE A 89 9.41 12.26 0.43
CA ILE A 89 8.72 11.15 1.13
C ILE A 89 9.59 10.63 2.29
N LEU A 90 10.89 10.41 2.06
CA LEU A 90 11.83 9.92 3.08
C LEU A 90 11.97 10.87 4.27
N ILE A 91 11.70 12.16 4.10
CA ILE A 91 11.66 13.17 5.18
C ILE A 91 10.27 13.23 5.80
N ALA A 92 9.21 13.28 4.98
CA ALA A 92 7.85 13.46 5.44
C ALA A 92 7.34 12.30 6.30
N VAL A 93 7.68 11.05 5.93
CA VAL A 93 7.24 9.87 6.66
C VAL A 93 7.80 9.85 8.10
N PRO A 94 9.11 9.88 8.35
CA PRO A 94 9.64 9.91 9.72
C PRO A 94 9.14 11.14 10.51
N ALA A 95 9.10 12.31 9.88
CA ALA A 95 8.60 13.52 10.54
C ALA A 95 7.15 13.36 11.03
N SER A 96 6.28 12.78 10.19
CA SER A 96 4.88 12.54 10.57
C SER A 96 4.73 11.51 11.68
N LEU A 97 5.58 10.48 11.71
CA LEU A 97 5.59 9.49 12.78
C LEU A 97 6.07 10.12 14.10
N ILE A 98 7.10 10.98 14.07
CA ILE A 98 7.55 11.74 15.24
C ILE A 98 6.40 12.61 15.77
N VAL A 99 5.73 13.35 14.90
CA VAL A 99 4.57 14.19 15.29
C VAL A 99 3.45 13.32 15.89
N PHE A 100 3.16 12.18 15.30
CA PHE A 100 2.17 11.25 15.85
C PHE A 100 2.52 10.79 17.26
N HIS A 101 3.77 10.38 17.51
CA HIS A 101 4.23 9.95 18.83
C HIS A 101 4.19 11.11 19.85
N LEU A 102 4.62 12.31 19.47
CA LEU A 102 4.53 13.50 20.34
C LEU A 102 3.08 13.81 20.73
N ILE A 103 2.13 13.73 19.77
CA ILE A 103 0.70 13.92 20.03
C ILE A 103 0.18 12.83 20.96
N LYS A 104 0.52 11.57 20.67
CA LYS A 104 0.12 10.43 21.49
C LYS A 104 0.56 10.61 22.94
N ASP A 105 1.81 10.97 23.16
CA ASP A 105 2.39 11.14 24.50
C ASP A 105 1.81 12.36 25.21
N GLN A 106 1.67 13.51 24.50
CA GLN A 106 1.12 14.74 25.06
C GLN A 106 -0.33 14.58 25.55
N PHE A 107 -1.14 13.81 24.80
CA PHE A 107 -2.57 13.60 25.11
C PHE A 107 -2.83 12.27 25.84
N ALA A 108 -1.77 11.55 26.22
CA ALA A 108 -1.84 10.24 26.89
C ALA A 108 -2.87 9.28 26.20
N LEU A 109 -2.83 9.21 24.86
CA LEU A 109 -3.77 8.41 24.11
C LEU A 109 -3.53 6.92 24.36
N GLU A 110 -4.51 6.26 24.95
CA GLU A 110 -4.48 4.81 25.18
C GLU A 110 -4.73 4.07 23.85
N ILE A 111 -3.64 3.74 23.16
CA ILE A 111 -3.65 2.94 21.94
C ILE A 111 -3.01 1.59 22.26
N ILE A 112 -3.59 0.51 21.72
CA ILE A 112 -3.05 -0.83 21.87
C ILE A 112 -1.59 -0.85 21.40
N ALA A 113 -0.66 -1.14 22.34
CA ALA A 113 0.76 -1.17 22.04
C ALA A 113 1.08 -2.26 21.00
N ASP A 114 2.04 -1.97 20.14
CA ASP A 114 2.58 -2.96 19.22
C ASP A 114 3.73 -3.73 19.91
N HIS A 115 3.57 -5.03 20.05
CA HIS A 115 4.64 -5.92 20.54
C HIS A 115 5.60 -6.29 19.39
N SER A 116 6.15 -5.29 18.70
CA SER A 116 6.83 -5.43 17.40
C SER A 116 8.15 -6.22 17.45
N GLU A 117 8.86 -6.24 18.58
CA GLU A 117 10.16 -6.93 18.64
C GLU A 117 10.03 -8.45 18.64
N ALA A 118 9.14 -9.01 19.45
CA ALA A 118 8.88 -10.46 19.46
C ALA A 118 8.35 -10.93 18.10
N THR A 119 7.39 -10.18 17.53
CA THR A 119 6.83 -10.51 16.21
C THR A 119 7.83 -10.35 15.05
N ALA A 120 8.86 -9.53 15.18
CA ALA A 120 9.87 -9.39 14.14
C ALA A 120 10.83 -10.58 14.10
N VAL A 121 11.24 -11.11 15.26
CA VAL A 121 12.07 -12.32 15.35
C VAL A 121 11.31 -13.52 14.75
N ASP A 122 10.01 -13.64 15.03
CA ASP A 122 9.17 -14.70 14.48
C ASP A 122 9.02 -14.60 12.95
N LYS A 123 9.00 -13.39 12.40
CA LYS A 123 8.82 -13.15 10.96
C LYS A 123 10.10 -13.29 10.15
N PHE A 124 11.21 -12.81 10.67
CA PHE A 124 12.46 -12.65 9.93
C PHE A 124 13.60 -13.53 10.48
N GLY A 125 13.38 -14.23 11.60
CA GLY A 125 14.42 -14.93 12.34
C GLY A 125 15.39 -13.95 13.05
N PRO A 126 16.43 -14.47 13.71
CA PRO A 126 17.40 -13.65 14.41
C PRO A 126 18.28 -12.89 13.41
N LEU A 127 18.06 -11.57 13.29
CA LEU A 127 18.85 -10.70 12.42
C LEU A 127 20.07 -10.12 13.13
N ARG A 128 20.03 -9.99 14.45
CA ARG A 128 21.09 -9.32 15.23
C ARG A 128 22.46 -9.99 14.97
N ASN A 129 23.40 -9.22 14.43
CA ASN A 129 24.73 -9.68 14.00
C ASN A 129 24.68 -10.77 12.92
N ASN A 130 23.61 -10.87 12.14
CA ASN A 130 23.43 -11.91 11.11
C ASN A 130 23.24 -11.30 9.71
N TRP A 131 24.33 -10.80 9.15
CA TRP A 131 24.37 -10.22 7.80
C TRP A 131 23.95 -11.20 6.70
N SER A 132 24.28 -12.49 6.87
CA SER A 132 23.91 -13.53 5.90
C SER A 132 22.38 -13.60 5.79
N GLN A 133 21.69 -13.67 6.93
CA GLN A 133 20.23 -13.70 6.97
C GLN A 133 19.62 -12.41 6.40
N PHE A 134 20.20 -11.26 6.71
CA PHE A 134 19.79 -9.98 6.15
C PHE A 134 19.82 -10.00 4.61
N PHE A 135 20.93 -10.40 3.99
CA PHE A 135 21.04 -10.42 2.53
C PHE A 135 20.14 -11.46 1.87
N VAL A 136 19.83 -12.56 2.54
CA VAL A 136 18.86 -13.56 2.04
C VAL A 136 17.43 -12.99 2.04
N ILE A 137 17.06 -12.21 3.05
CA ILE A 137 15.68 -11.71 3.23
C ILE A 137 15.41 -10.44 2.40
N MET A 138 16.40 -9.56 2.28
CA MET A 138 16.21 -8.24 1.68
C MET A 138 15.60 -8.24 0.28
N PRO A 139 15.98 -9.11 -0.67
CA PRO A 139 15.35 -9.16 -1.99
C PRO A 139 13.84 -9.38 -1.92
N PHE A 140 13.39 -10.21 -0.99
CA PHE A 140 11.96 -10.50 -0.79
C PHE A 140 11.23 -9.33 -0.14
N VAL A 141 11.85 -8.64 0.82
CA VAL A 141 11.31 -7.43 1.44
C VAL A 141 11.15 -6.32 0.39
N LEU A 142 12.15 -6.12 -0.48
CA LEU A 142 12.09 -5.13 -1.55
C LEU A 142 11.02 -5.47 -2.60
N LEU A 143 10.90 -6.75 -2.96
CA LEU A 143 9.82 -7.21 -3.84
C LEU A 143 8.45 -6.96 -3.20
N GLN A 144 8.27 -7.31 -1.93
CA GLN A 144 7.03 -7.06 -1.20
C GLN A 144 6.67 -5.57 -1.18
N SER A 145 7.64 -4.69 -0.88
CA SER A 145 7.44 -3.24 -0.91
C SER A 145 7.00 -2.74 -2.28
N THR A 146 7.59 -3.28 -3.34
CA THR A 146 7.22 -2.96 -4.73
C THR A 146 5.79 -3.39 -5.03
N LEU A 147 5.42 -4.62 -4.65
CA LEU A 147 4.06 -5.15 -4.84
C LEU A 147 3.02 -4.32 -4.09
N GLU A 148 3.34 -3.85 -2.90
CA GLU A 148 2.45 -2.99 -2.11
C GLU A 148 2.19 -1.65 -2.80
N GLU A 149 3.20 -1.01 -3.39
CA GLU A 149 2.98 0.23 -4.13
C GLU A 149 2.12 0.03 -5.39
N LEU A 150 2.34 -1.04 -6.12
CA LEU A 150 1.51 -1.42 -7.27
C LEU A 150 0.03 -1.62 -6.86
N LEU A 151 -0.19 -2.42 -5.82
CA LEU A 151 -1.52 -2.84 -5.40
C LEU A 151 -2.29 -1.73 -4.67
N ASP A 152 -1.64 -1.02 -3.76
CA ASP A 152 -2.33 -0.03 -2.93
C ASP A 152 -2.44 1.33 -3.62
N ARG A 153 -1.36 1.84 -4.24
CA ARG A 153 -1.36 3.16 -4.87
C ARG A 153 -1.81 3.08 -6.32
N GLY A 154 -1.22 2.17 -7.09
CA GLY A 154 -1.60 2.00 -8.48
C GLY A 154 -3.04 1.50 -8.63
N PHE A 155 -3.32 0.30 -8.16
CA PHE A 155 -4.61 -0.35 -8.37
C PHE A 155 -5.71 0.21 -7.46
N LEU A 156 -5.58 0.09 -6.13
CA LEU A 156 -6.68 0.33 -5.20
C LEU A 156 -7.16 1.80 -5.21
N ILE A 157 -6.25 2.78 -5.19
CA ILE A 157 -6.65 4.20 -5.29
C ILE A 157 -7.42 4.42 -6.59
N THR A 158 -6.91 3.95 -7.73
CA THR A 158 -7.56 4.14 -9.04
C THR A 158 -8.94 3.48 -9.11
N TRP A 159 -9.11 2.28 -8.56
CA TRP A 159 -10.40 1.58 -8.54
C TRP A 159 -11.42 2.25 -7.62
N LEU A 160 -10.97 2.72 -6.45
CA LEU A 160 -11.82 3.51 -5.54
C LEU A 160 -12.26 4.82 -6.18
N GLU A 161 -11.36 5.55 -6.85
CA GLU A 161 -11.73 6.78 -7.58
C GLU A 161 -12.79 6.51 -8.66
N LYS A 162 -12.63 5.44 -9.42
CA LYS A 162 -13.61 5.06 -10.45
C LYS A 162 -14.94 4.61 -9.84
N THR A 163 -14.90 3.94 -8.70
CA THR A 163 -16.09 3.56 -7.93
C THR A 163 -16.85 4.80 -7.44
N PHE A 164 -16.14 5.80 -6.94
CA PHE A 164 -16.74 7.04 -6.42
C PHE A 164 -16.74 8.20 -7.41
N SER A 165 -16.62 7.93 -8.70
CA SER A 165 -16.40 8.95 -9.74
C SER A 165 -17.50 10.01 -9.85
N SER A 166 -18.71 9.74 -9.33
CA SER A 166 -19.78 10.73 -9.23
C SER A 166 -19.73 11.61 -7.97
N THR A 167 -18.82 11.30 -7.05
CA THR A 167 -18.70 12.01 -5.76
C THR A 167 -17.66 13.11 -5.86
N THR A 168 -18.01 14.33 -5.46
CA THR A 168 -17.04 15.40 -5.31
C THR A 168 -16.01 14.98 -4.26
N GLY A 169 -14.71 15.04 -4.61
CA GLY A 169 -13.63 14.59 -3.72
C GLY A 169 -13.36 13.08 -3.75
N ALA A 170 -13.79 12.38 -4.81
CA ALA A 170 -13.54 10.94 -5.00
C ALA A 170 -12.07 10.55 -4.78
N THR A 171 -11.12 11.36 -5.23
CA THR A 171 -9.69 11.14 -5.03
C THR A 171 -9.30 11.20 -3.55
N VAL A 172 -9.81 12.19 -2.81
CA VAL A 172 -9.54 12.31 -1.36
C VAL A 172 -10.09 11.10 -0.63
N LEU A 173 -11.35 10.73 -0.94
CA LEU A 173 -11.98 9.54 -0.36
C LEU A 173 -11.19 8.25 -0.69
N ALA A 174 -10.74 8.11 -1.93
CA ALA A 174 -9.95 6.94 -2.35
C ALA A 174 -8.62 6.84 -1.58
N VAL A 175 -7.91 7.96 -1.42
CA VAL A 175 -6.64 8.00 -0.66
C VAL A 175 -6.87 7.68 0.82
N LEU A 176 -7.90 8.23 1.43
CA LEU A 176 -8.24 7.96 2.84
C LEU A 176 -8.63 6.50 3.06
N LEU A 177 -9.49 5.94 2.22
CA LEU A 177 -9.91 4.54 2.31
C LEU A 177 -8.72 3.59 2.08
N GLN A 178 -7.88 3.87 1.07
CA GLN A 178 -6.67 3.07 0.83
C GLN A 178 -5.74 3.11 2.05
N ALA A 179 -5.50 4.29 2.64
CA ALA A 179 -4.65 4.42 3.82
C ALA A 179 -5.20 3.64 5.02
N ALA A 180 -6.51 3.71 5.28
CA ALA A 180 -7.16 2.96 6.34
C ALA A 180 -7.06 1.45 6.12
N ILE A 181 -7.32 0.96 4.89
CA ILE A 181 -7.19 -0.45 4.52
C ILE A 181 -5.74 -0.91 4.68
N PHE A 182 -4.77 -0.11 4.21
CA PHE A 182 -3.34 -0.39 4.30
C PHE A 182 -2.88 -0.52 5.76
N GLY A 183 -3.29 0.39 6.63
CA GLY A 183 -3.00 0.32 8.06
C GLY A 183 -3.63 -0.90 8.72
N PHE A 184 -4.93 -1.10 8.52
CA PHE A 184 -5.68 -2.20 9.15
C PHE A 184 -5.10 -3.58 8.80
N ARG A 185 -4.74 -3.83 7.54
CA ARG A 185 -4.21 -5.13 7.11
C ARG A 185 -2.84 -5.48 7.70
N HIS A 186 -2.13 -4.53 8.35
CA HIS A 186 -0.83 -4.78 8.96
C HIS A 186 -0.88 -5.37 10.36
N SER A 187 -1.99 -5.23 11.07
CA SER A 187 -2.17 -5.81 12.41
C SER A 187 -3.57 -6.39 12.65
N TYR A 188 -4.54 -6.18 11.75
CA TYR A 188 -5.94 -6.67 11.87
C TYR A 188 -6.65 -6.20 13.15
N ASN A 189 -6.16 -5.16 13.77
CA ASN A 189 -6.75 -4.47 14.90
C ASN A 189 -6.45 -2.97 14.80
N VAL A 190 -7.04 -2.16 15.65
CA VAL A 190 -6.71 -0.73 15.76
C VAL A 190 -5.60 -0.58 16.81
N SER A 191 -4.37 -0.84 16.38
CA SER A 191 -3.16 -0.71 17.19
C SER A 191 -2.31 0.46 16.73
N GLU A 192 -1.29 0.77 17.53
CA GLU A 192 -0.27 1.76 17.16
C GLU A 192 0.37 1.47 15.79
N ARG A 193 0.61 0.17 15.50
CA ARG A 193 1.10 -0.28 14.20
C ARG A 193 0.13 0.04 13.06
N SER A 194 -1.16 -0.24 13.24
CA SER A 194 -2.17 0.09 12.22
C SER A 194 -2.19 1.57 11.91
N ILE A 195 -2.13 2.41 12.94
CA ILE A 195 -2.17 3.87 12.79
C ILE A 195 -0.91 4.39 12.12
N THR A 196 0.27 3.96 12.57
CA THR A 196 1.54 4.38 11.96
C THR A 196 1.65 3.96 10.52
N VAL A 197 1.23 2.73 10.17
CA VAL A 197 1.20 2.26 8.79
C VAL A 197 0.13 2.99 7.96
N ALA A 198 -1.02 3.34 8.56
CA ALA A 198 -2.03 4.16 7.88
C ALA A 198 -1.50 5.57 7.57
N ILE A 199 -0.74 6.19 8.46
CA ILE A 199 -0.07 7.48 8.22
C ILE A 199 0.91 7.37 7.05
N ILE A 200 1.74 6.33 7.02
CA ILE A 200 2.64 6.06 5.89
C ILE A 200 1.81 5.88 4.61
N GLY A 201 0.75 5.08 4.67
CA GLY A 201 -0.19 4.85 3.57
C GLY A 201 -0.79 6.13 3.00
N LEU A 202 -1.20 7.03 3.89
CA LEU A 202 -1.77 8.32 3.55
C LEU A 202 -0.76 9.23 2.84
N LEU A 203 0.44 9.37 3.39
CA LEU A 203 1.50 10.20 2.79
C LEU A 203 1.91 9.69 1.41
N MET A 204 2.07 8.37 1.27
CA MET A 204 2.39 7.74 0.00
C MET A 204 1.24 7.92 -1.02
N GLY A 205 -0.02 7.78 -0.58
CA GLY A 205 -1.20 8.02 -1.41
C GLY A 205 -1.29 9.47 -1.88
N ILE A 206 -1.06 10.44 -0.99
CA ILE A 206 -0.98 11.88 -1.33
C ILE A 206 0.15 12.12 -2.34
N ALA A 207 1.34 11.59 -2.08
CA ALA A 207 2.48 11.72 -2.99
C ALA A 207 2.14 11.14 -4.39
N TYR A 208 1.51 9.98 -4.46
CA TYR A 208 1.07 9.39 -5.72
C TYR A 208 0.16 10.31 -6.52
N VAL A 209 -0.89 10.84 -5.90
CA VAL A 209 -1.89 11.69 -6.61
C VAL A 209 -1.33 13.05 -6.95
N CYS A 210 -0.55 13.68 -6.06
CA CYS A 210 -0.09 15.06 -6.22
C CYS A 210 1.11 15.20 -7.17
N PHE A 211 1.94 14.16 -7.32
CA PHE A 211 3.18 14.26 -8.10
C PHE A 211 3.16 13.50 -9.43
N GLY A 212 1.97 13.36 -10.03
CA GLY A 212 1.83 12.88 -11.41
C GLY A 212 1.65 11.38 -11.56
N ARG A 213 1.24 10.69 -10.49
CA ARG A 213 0.87 9.26 -10.49
C ARG A 213 1.97 8.34 -11.01
N ASN A 214 3.24 8.67 -10.77
CA ASN A 214 4.36 7.79 -11.07
C ASN A 214 4.70 6.96 -9.82
N LEU A 215 4.79 5.63 -9.96
CA LEU A 215 5.03 4.72 -8.85
C LEU A 215 6.50 4.64 -8.42
N TRP A 216 7.45 5.03 -9.28
CA TRP A 216 8.88 4.88 -8.98
C TRP A 216 9.35 5.65 -7.75
N PRO A 217 8.96 6.94 -7.53
CA PRO A 217 9.36 7.65 -6.31
C PRO A 217 8.89 6.93 -5.04
N LEU A 218 7.69 6.34 -5.08
CA LEU A 218 7.10 5.64 -3.95
C LEU A 218 7.81 4.29 -3.71
N ILE A 219 8.02 3.52 -4.78
CA ILE A 219 8.75 2.24 -4.72
C ILE A 219 10.14 2.45 -4.12
N ILE A 220 10.89 3.44 -4.63
CA ILE A 220 12.23 3.73 -4.13
C ILE A 220 12.18 4.16 -2.65
N ALA A 221 11.25 5.06 -2.29
CA ALA A 221 11.08 5.51 -0.92
C ALA A 221 10.72 4.36 0.02
N HIS A 222 9.75 3.52 -0.35
CA HIS A 222 9.30 2.39 0.47
C HIS A 222 10.41 1.34 0.64
N CYS A 223 11.08 0.98 -0.45
CA CYS A 223 12.23 0.09 -0.38
C CYS A 223 13.34 0.65 0.53
N THR A 224 13.61 1.96 0.46
CA THR A 224 14.61 2.61 1.32
C THR A 224 14.19 2.58 2.80
N LEU A 225 12.94 2.95 3.11
CA LEU A 225 12.43 2.93 4.49
C LEU A 225 12.49 1.52 5.09
N ASN A 226 12.10 0.50 4.33
CA ASN A 226 12.18 -0.89 4.78
C ASN A 226 13.63 -1.35 4.93
N THR A 227 14.54 -0.95 4.04
CA THR A 227 15.97 -1.26 4.17
C THR A 227 16.54 -0.65 5.46
N LEU A 228 16.26 0.63 5.72
CA LEU A 228 16.71 1.30 6.96
C LEU A 228 16.12 0.62 8.20
N SER A 229 14.85 0.28 8.18
CA SER A 229 14.20 -0.47 9.27
C SER A 229 14.82 -1.83 9.52
N MET A 230 15.22 -2.55 8.48
CA MET A 230 15.85 -3.86 8.59
C MET A 230 17.32 -3.75 9.04
N LEU A 231 18.05 -2.71 8.59
CA LEU A 231 19.42 -2.43 9.04
C LEU A 231 19.50 -2.17 10.55
N ASN A 232 18.51 -1.47 11.10
CA ASN A 232 18.45 -1.22 12.56
C ASN A 232 18.25 -2.48 13.40
N ARG A 233 18.00 -3.64 12.77
CA ARG A 233 17.77 -4.94 13.44
C ARG A 233 18.98 -5.87 13.36
N VAL A 234 19.97 -5.54 12.50
CA VAL A 234 21.23 -6.28 12.33
C VAL A 234 22.27 -5.83 13.35
#